data_1052ff1460ad8f35c425e75808b1bd36
#
_entry.id   1052ff1460ad8f35c425e75808b1bd36
#
_cell.length_a   1.000
_cell.length_b   1.000
_cell.length_c   1.000
_cell.angle_alpha   90.00
_cell.angle_beta   90.00
_cell.angle_gamma   90.00
#
_symmetry.space_group_name_H-M   'P 1'
#
loop_
_entity.id
_entity.type
_entity.pdbx_description
1 polymer ?
#
loop_
_entity_poly.entity_id
_entity_poly.type
_entity_poly.pdbx_seq_one_letter_code
_entity_poly.pdbx_strand_id
1 'polypeptide(L)'
;MAERIFLEVNIDGLDPLISIRSLSVQQSIFAHHKFDLVVPSASIEPDNEKLFDIIAELVGKDITIDWETGTFKENSQGTDASSFKGIITDVSVYNERGNYMNVRIQGASPTILMDGVPNTNSFSELKLKPLYESVIASNLVNKLQAEDNLSYAEKIPFSIQYNETDFNYMCRIMHQCGEWFYYDGQTISLGVKTGKELKLTPDRTGSLHFGFNLSGPVAQVRGWDYLKHDKFEVKGASPSHDDANAQLVEDTSVNLYPASDANFMPHPSIPEGEELFLGKDAVKQRLDNLKQGKSNAVFSITGSSDLAEMQVGATIALEGFAYGGNYIVMSVTHSCNGRDNY
;
A
#
# COMPACT_ATOMS: atom_id res chain seq x y z
N MET A 1 -16.98 -27.30 -4.11
CA MET A 1 -18.27 -26.62 -3.81
C MET A 1 -18.07 -25.20 -4.30
N ALA A 2 -19.06 -24.62 -4.98
CA ALA A 2 -18.94 -23.22 -5.37
C ALA A 2 -18.99 -22.35 -4.10
N GLU A 3 -17.95 -21.63 -3.80
CA GLU A 3 -17.96 -20.60 -2.78
C GLU A 3 -18.71 -19.39 -3.32
N ARG A 4 -19.55 -18.79 -2.49
CA ARG A 4 -20.25 -17.55 -2.83
C ARG A 4 -19.57 -16.40 -2.11
N ILE A 5 -19.49 -15.26 -2.80
CA ILE A 5 -19.10 -14.01 -2.19
C ILE A 5 -20.35 -13.26 -1.79
N PHE A 6 -20.32 -12.80 -0.56
CA PHE A 6 -21.26 -11.84 -0.04
C PHE A 6 -20.56 -10.48 -0.08
N LEU A 7 -21.20 -9.56 -0.77
CA LEU A 7 -20.71 -8.20 -0.96
C LEU A 7 -21.73 -7.23 -0.40
N GLU A 8 -21.31 -6.42 0.55
CA GLU A 8 -22.11 -5.35 1.14
C GLU A 8 -21.42 -4.01 0.88
N VAL A 9 -22.16 -3.05 0.37
CA VAL A 9 -21.65 -1.70 0.10
C VAL A 9 -22.53 -0.68 0.78
N ASN A 10 -21.96 0.06 1.69
CA ASN A 10 -22.62 1.11 2.46
C ASN A 10 -22.02 2.47 2.11
N ILE A 11 -22.85 3.42 1.70
CA ILE A 11 -22.48 4.80 1.37
C ILE A 11 -23.21 5.73 2.33
N ASP A 12 -22.49 6.67 2.92
CA ASP A 12 -23.08 7.65 3.83
C ASP A 12 -24.19 8.46 3.14
N GLY A 13 -25.41 8.35 3.70
CA GLY A 13 -26.59 9.06 3.21
C GLY A 13 -27.40 8.31 2.14
N LEU A 14 -27.06 7.05 1.85
CA LEU A 14 -27.78 6.18 0.95
C LEU A 14 -28.22 4.90 1.67
N ASP A 15 -29.37 4.34 1.26
CA ASP A 15 -29.76 2.99 1.66
C ASP A 15 -28.76 1.95 1.10
N PRO A 16 -28.59 0.80 1.76
CA PRO A 16 -27.69 -0.25 1.29
C PRO A 16 -27.99 -0.66 -0.16
N LEU A 17 -26.95 -0.75 -0.97
CA LEU A 17 -27.06 -1.07 -2.39
C LEU A 17 -27.51 -2.53 -2.58
N ILE A 18 -28.65 -2.72 -3.21
CA ILE A 18 -29.31 -4.04 -3.41
C ILE A 18 -28.65 -4.82 -4.56
N SER A 19 -28.15 -4.12 -5.57
CA SER A 19 -27.60 -4.75 -6.77
C SER A 19 -26.30 -4.08 -7.20
N ILE A 20 -25.27 -4.89 -7.41
CA ILE A 20 -23.95 -4.47 -7.87
C ILE A 20 -23.65 -5.19 -9.18
N ARG A 21 -23.20 -4.46 -10.20
CA ARG A 21 -22.81 -5.04 -11.49
C ARG A 21 -21.35 -5.46 -11.51
N SER A 22 -20.50 -4.60 -11.02
CA SER A 22 -19.06 -4.89 -10.88
C SER A 22 -18.44 -4.07 -9.77
N LEU A 23 -17.44 -4.64 -9.16
CA LEU A 23 -16.58 -3.98 -8.18
C LEU A 23 -15.13 -4.33 -8.49
N SER A 24 -14.26 -3.34 -8.38
CA SER A 24 -12.81 -3.53 -8.36
C SER A 24 -12.22 -2.70 -7.23
N VAL A 25 -11.39 -3.30 -6.39
CA VAL A 25 -10.63 -2.61 -5.33
C VAL A 25 -9.15 -2.91 -5.56
N GLN A 26 -8.38 -1.86 -5.82
CA GLN A 26 -6.95 -1.95 -6.09
C GLN A 26 -6.16 -1.41 -4.90
N GLN A 27 -5.25 -2.21 -4.38
CA GLN A 27 -4.40 -1.87 -3.24
C GLN A 27 -2.93 -2.02 -3.63
N SER A 28 -2.08 -1.09 -3.20
CA SER A 28 -0.64 -1.15 -3.41
C SER A 28 0.09 -0.33 -2.35
N ILE A 29 1.34 -0.74 -2.02
CA ILE A 29 2.23 0.07 -1.18
C ILE A 29 2.57 1.38 -1.88
N PHE A 30 2.80 2.43 -1.11
CA PHE A 30 3.15 3.78 -1.59
C PHE A 30 2.18 4.37 -2.62
N ALA A 31 0.91 3.94 -2.59
CA ALA A 31 -0.13 4.43 -3.48
C ALA A 31 -1.46 4.57 -2.74
N HIS A 32 -2.32 5.47 -3.22
CA HIS A 32 -3.71 5.47 -2.79
C HIS A 32 -4.39 4.21 -3.31
N HIS A 33 -5.08 3.51 -2.42
CA HIS A 33 -5.96 2.43 -2.85
C HIS A 33 -7.15 3.02 -3.60
N LYS A 34 -7.62 2.34 -4.63
CA LYS A 34 -8.70 2.82 -5.49
C LYS A 34 -9.81 1.80 -5.55
N PHE A 35 -11.03 2.27 -5.67
CA PHE A 35 -12.17 1.42 -5.99
C PHE A 35 -12.95 1.95 -7.19
N ASP A 36 -13.60 1.04 -7.88
CA ASP A 36 -14.45 1.28 -9.04
C ASP A 36 -15.69 0.38 -8.90
N LEU A 37 -16.81 0.99 -8.66
CA LEU A 37 -18.09 0.32 -8.40
C LEU A 37 -19.09 0.71 -9.49
N VAL A 38 -19.76 -0.28 -10.09
CA VAL A 38 -20.82 -0.06 -11.05
C VAL A 38 -22.10 -0.64 -10.51
N VAL A 39 -23.14 0.17 -10.47
CA VAL A 39 -24.49 -0.22 -10.03
C VAL A 39 -25.56 0.19 -11.06
N PRO A 40 -26.68 -0.53 -11.17
CA PRO A 40 -27.83 -0.03 -11.91
C PRO A 40 -28.34 1.27 -11.27
N SER A 41 -28.75 2.25 -12.07
CA SER A 41 -29.31 3.51 -11.53
C SER A 41 -30.50 3.30 -10.61
N ALA A 42 -31.34 2.30 -10.90
CA ALA A 42 -32.46 1.93 -10.06
C ALA A 42 -32.12 1.43 -8.65
N SER A 43 -30.84 1.09 -8.40
CA SER A 43 -30.35 0.77 -7.04
C SER A 43 -30.07 2.02 -6.20
N ILE A 44 -29.96 3.18 -6.85
CA ILE A 44 -29.76 4.47 -6.19
C ILE A 44 -31.08 5.22 -6.14
N GLU A 45 -31.77 5.31 -7.27
CA GLU A 45 -33.03 6.02 -7.39
C GLU A 45 -33.94 5.28 -8.42
N PRO A 46 -35.03 4.62 -7.98
CA PRO A 46 -35.82 3.73 -8.83
C PRO A 46 -36.43 4.40 -10.07
N ASP A 47 -36.90 5.63 -9.92
CA ASP A 47 -37.60 6.35 -10.98
C ASP A 47 -36.68 7.25 -11.82
N ASN A 48 -35.41 7.41 -11.41
CA ASN A 48 -34.38 8.26 -12.00
C ASN A 48 -34.71 9.79 -12.04
N GLU A 49 -35.81 10.22 -11.40
CA GLU A 49 -36.24 11.63 -11.44
C GLU A 49 -35.25 12.57 -10.72
N LYS A 50 -34.66 12.10 -9.59
CA LYS A 50 -33.72 12.85 -8.77
C LYS A 50 -32.30 12.28 -8.83
N LEU A 51 -32.04 11.39 -9.78
CA LEU A 51 -30.76 10.67 -9.85
C LEU A 51 -29.57 11.61 -9.86
N PHE A 52 -29.63 12.68 -10.69
CA PHE A 52 -28.50 13.60 -10.81
C PHE A 52 -28.24 14.43 -9.53
N ASP A 53 -29.30 14.76 -8.79
CA ASP A 53 -29.16 15.46 -7.51
C ASP A 53 -28.48 14.54 -6.49
N ILE A 54 -28.96 13.29 -6.39
CA ILE A 54 -28.42 12.30 -5.46
C ILE A 54 -26.95 12.00 -5.78
N ILE A 55 -26.60 11.71 -7.04
CA ILE A 55 -25.20 11.36 -7.39
C ILE A 55 -24.24 12.54 -7.16
N ALA A 56 -24.69 13.79 -7.32
CA ALA A 56 -23.86 14.94 -7.00
C ALA A 56 -23.54 15.03 -5.49
N GLU A 57 -24.50 14.63 -4.64
CA GLU A 57 -24.32 14.60 -3.19
C GLU A 57 -23.41 13.45 -2.72
N LEU A 58 -23.19 12.41 -3.57
CA LEU A 58 -22.30 11.30 -3.22
C LEU A 58 -20.83 11.67 -3.26
N VAL A 59 -20.44 12.67 -4.05
CA VAL A 59 -19.03 13.07 -4.14
C VAL A 59 -18.55 13.60 -2.78
N GLY A 60 -17.47 13.05 -2.28
CA GLY A 60 -16.90 13.37 -0.97
C GLY A 60 -17.50 12.57 0.19
N LYS A 61 -18.51 11.71 -0.04
CA LYS A 61 -19.05 10.82 0.98
C LYS A 61 -18.11 9.66 1.27
N ASP A 62 -18.19 9.16 2.49
CA ASP A 62 -17.50 7.94 2.90
C ASP A 62 -18.25 6.72 2.38
N ILE A 63 -17.51 5.70 1.96
CA ILE A 63 -18.01 4.40 1.52
C ILE A 63 -17.31 3.29 2.30
N THR A 64 -18.06 2.27 2.67
CA THR A 64 -17.55 1.01 3.22
C THR A 64 -17.94 -0.12 2.30
N ILE A 65 -16.97 -0.93 1.92
CA ILE A 65 -17.11 -2.10 1.07
C ILE A 65 -16.65 -3.31 1.86
N ASP A 66 -17.58 -4.18 2.20
CA ASP A 66 -17.32 -5.40 2.94
C ASP A 66 -17.56 -6.61 2.02
N TRP A 67 -16.61 -7.55 2.01
CA TRP A 67 -16.76 -8.79 1.26
C TRP A 67 -16.28 -9.97 2.08
N GLU A 68 -17.00 -11.09 1.96
CA GLU A 68 -16.66 -12.35 2.59
C GLU A 68 -16.92 -13.53 1.66
N THR A 69 -16.14 -14.58 1.82
CA THR A 69 -16.41 -15.87 1.17
C THR A 69 -17.10 -16.81 2.14
N GLY A 70 -18.15 -17.47 1.68
CA GLY A 70 -18.90 -18.41 2.51
C GLY A 70 -19.40 -19.61 1.74
N THR A 71 -19.45 -20.76 2.41
CA THR A 71 -20.15 -21.95 1.93
C THR A 71 -21.60 -21.94 2.40
N PHE A 72 -22.52 -22.46 1.57
CA PHE A 72 -23.95 -22.59 1.85
C PHE A 72 -24.24 -23.58 3.02
N LYS A 73 -23.78 -23.25 4.23
CA LYS A 73 -24.27 -23.90 5.45
C LYS A 73 -24.89 -22.81 6.32
N GLU A 74 -26.17 -22.97 6.57
CA GLU A 74 -26.90 -22.16 7.56
C GLU A 74 -26.05 -22.04 8.85
N ASN A 75 -25.78 -20.80 9.26
CA ASN A 75 -25.03 -20.41 10.47
C ASN A 75 -23.50 -20.51 10.48
N SER A 76 -22.77 -20.62 9.41
CA SER A 76 -21.34 -20.35 9.43
C SER A 76 -21.09 -18.87 9.11
N GLN A 77 -20.63 -18.11 10.09
CA GLN A 77 -19.94 -16.85 9.81
C GLN A 77 -18.80 -17.14 8.86
N GLY A 78 -18.71 -16.43 7.74
CA GLY A 78 -17.63 -16.57 6.78
C GLY A 78 -16.29 -16.45 7.50
N THR A 79 -15.37 -17.34 7.18
CA THR A 79 -14.04 -17.34 7.83
C THR A 79 -13.11 -16.33 7.19
N ASP A 80 -13.40 -15.90 5.96
CA ASP A 80 -12.54 -15.09 5.11
C ASP A 80 -13.29 -13.79 4.77
N ALA A 81 -13.12 -12.76 5.60
CA ALA A 81 -13.77 -11.46 5.44
C ALA A 81 -12.74 -10.34 5.29
N SER A 82 -13.06 -9.36 4.45
CA SER A 82 -12.27 -8.14 4.30
C SER A 82 -13.18 -6.92 4.22
N SER A 83 -12.64 -5.78 4.62
CA SER A 83 -13.33 -4.50 4.61
C SER A 83 -12.43 -3.42 4.01
N PHE A 84 -13.02 -2.54 3.22
CA PHE A 84 -12.36 -1.38 2.67
C PHE A 84 -13.19 -0.13 2.91
N LYS A 85 -12.58 0.87 3.52
CA LYS A 85 -13.16 2.21 3.68
C LYS A 85 -12.53 3.16 2.67
N GLY A 86 -13.35 3.94 2.01
CA GLY A 86 -12.90 4.89 1.00
C GLY A 86 -13.70 6.18 1.00
N ILE A 87 -13.30 7.08 0.13
CA ILE A 87 -13.98 8.36 -0.15
C ILE A 87 -14.33 8.37 -1.64
N ILE A 88 -15.56 8.71 -1.96
CA ILE A 88 -16.04 8.85 -3.34
C ILE A 88 -15.44 10.13 -3.93
N THR A 89 -14.70 9.99 -5.03
CA THR A 89 -14.05 11.13 -5.71
C THR A 89 -14.71 11.49 -7.03
N ASP A 90 -15.37 10.53 -7.66
CA ASP A 90 -16.04 10.70 -8.96
C ASP A 90 -17.29 9.84 -9.04
N VAL A 91 -18.36 10.39 -9.63
CA VAL A 91 -19.59 9.67 -9.93
C VAL A 91 -20.03 10.03 -11.34
N SER A 92 -20.27 9.03 -12.16
CA SER A 92 -20.70 9.20 -13.54
C SER A 92 -21.88 8.29 -13.90
N VAL A 93 -22.73 8.75 -14.80
CA VAL A 93 -23.84 8.00 -15.33
C VAL A 93 -23.61 7.70 -16.79
N TYR A 94 -23.85 6.47 -17.19
CA TYR A 94 -23.73 6.06 -18.59
C TYR A 94 -24.81 5.06 -18.97
N ASN A 95 -25.14 5.04 -20.25
CA ASN A 95 -26.13 4.13 -20.81
C ASN A 95 -25.45 2.97 -21.53
N GLU A 96 -25.89 1.76 -21.26
CA GLU A 96 -25.58 0.59 -22.06
C GLU A 96 -26.68 0.30 -23.09
N ARG A 97 -26.45 -0.69 -23.96
CA ARG A 97 -27.43 -1.10 -24.99
C ARG A 97 -28.81 -1.35 -24.35
N GLY A 98 -29.84 -0.67 -24.85
CA GLY A 98 -31.22 -0.88 -24.43
C GLY A 98 -31.75 0.04 -23.34
N ASN A 99 -31.21 1.25 -23.19
CA ASN A 99 -31.70 2.26 -22.23
C ASN A 99 -31.45 1.94 -20.75
N TYR A 100 -30.63 0.96 -20.44
CA TYR A 100 -30.28 0.70 -19.04
C TYR A 100 -29.21 1.70 -18.57
N MET A 101 -29.60 2.54 -17.63
CA MET A 101 -28.69 3.48 -16.99
C MET A 101 -27.88 2.77 -15.90
N ASN A 102 -26.58 3.02 -15.90
CA ASN A 102 -25.67 2.60 -14.85
C ASN A 102 -25.00 3.82 -14.22
N VAL A 103 -24.75 3.70 -12.94
CA VAL A 103 -23.93 4.67 -12.20
C VAL A 103 -22.61 4.02 -11.87
N ARG A 104 -21.54 4.68 -12.26
CA ARG A 104 -20.17 4.32 -11.90
C ARG A 104 -19.71 5.24 -10.78
N ILE A 105 -19.32 4.66 -9.67
CA ILE A 105 -18.85 5.35 -8.47
C ILE A 105 -17.39 4.98 -8.29
N GLN A 106 -16.53 5.98 -8.33
CA GLN A 106 -15.09 5.78 -8.17
C GLN A 106 -14.57 6.58 -6.98
N GLY A 107 -13.53 6.07 -6.38
CA GLY A 107 -12.90 6.76 -5.27
C GLY A 107 -11.61 6.11 -4.83
N ALA A 108 -11.11 6.60 -3.70
CA ALA A 108 -9.85 6.17 -3.16
C ALA A 108 -9.92 5.99 -1.63
N SER A 109 -8.87 5.39 -1.07
CA SER A 109 -8.64 5.38 0.37
C SER A 109 -8.59 6.80 0.93
N PRO A 110 -8.88 7.00 2.23
CA PRO A 110 -8.83 8.32 2.85
C PRO A 110 -7.48 9.03 2.69
N THR A 111 -6.41 8.30 2.37
CA THR A 111 -5.09 8.87 2.07
C THR A 111 -5.10 9.89 0.92
N ILE A 112 -6.12 9.86 0.04
CA ILE A 112 -6.29 10.87 -1.02
C ILE A 112 -6.41 12.29 -0.45
N LEU A 113 -6.89 12.43 0.78
CA LEU A 113 -7.00 13.73 1.46
C LEU A 113 -5.63 14.35 1.79
N MET A 114 -4.56 13.56 1.73
CA MET A 114 -3.18 14.03 1.85
C MET A 114 -2.64 14.63 0.54
N ASP A 115 -3.37 14.47 -0.56
CA ASP A 115 -3.01 15.00 -1.90
C ASP A 115 -3.70 16.34 -2.17
N GLY A 116 -3.69 17.23 -1.19
CA GLY A 116 -4.13 18.61 -1.35
C GLY A 116 -3.14 19.46 -2.17
N VAL A 117 -3.12 20.75 -1.90
CA VAL A 117 -2.14 21.66 -2.52
C VAL A 117 -0.74 21.31 -2.04
N PRO A 118 0.27 21.25 -2.93
CA PRO A 118 1.66 21.04 -2.51
C PRO A 118 2.12 22.06 -1.49
N ASN A 119 2.79 21.57 -0.44
CA ASN A 119 3.25 22.37 0.69
C ASN A 119 4.77 22.55 0.67
N THR A 120 5.25 23.56 1.42
CA THR A 120 6.67 23.73 1.72
C THR A 120 6.84 23.90 3.23
N ASN A 121 7.37 22.87 3.88
CA ASN A 121 7.59 22.82 5.32
C ASN A 121 8.97 22.25 5.62
N SER A 122 9.46 22.48 6.83
CA SER A 122 10.68 21.85 7.33
C SER A 122 10.43 21.21 8.70
N PHE A 123 11.05 20.08 8.91
CA PHE A 123 10.91 19.29 10.12
C PHE A 123 12.29 18.92 10.63
N SER A 124 12.49 18.94 11.95
CA SER A 124 13.76 18.61 12.59
C SER A 124 13.57 17.75 13.82
N GLU A 125 14.50 16.83 14.06
CA GLU A 125 14.61 15.98 15.25
C GLU A 125 13.36 15.15 15.55
N LEU A 126 12.60 14.73 14.50
CA LEU A 126 11.39 13.93 14.64
C LEU A 126 11.62 12.46 14.27
N LYS A 127 11.01 11.56 15.03
CA LYS A 127 10.79 10.18 14.61
C LYS A 127 9.71 10.12 13.54
N LEU A 128 9.63 9.01 12.79
CA LEU A 128 8.70 8.86 11.66
C LEU A 128 7.23 9.05 12.06
N LYS A 129 6.77 8.47 13.18
CA LYS A 129 5.39 8.62 13.62
C LYS A 129 5.05 10.06 14.04
N PRO A 130 5.80 10.74 14.92
CA PRO A 130 5.61 12.16 15.19
C PRO A 130 5.70 13.04 13.94
N LEU A 131 6.56 12.70 12.98
CA LEU A 131 6.64 13.41 11.70
C LEU A 131 5.32 13.27 10.92
N TYR A 132 4.80 12.04 10.78
CA TYR A 132 3.51 11.79 10.17
C TYR A 132 2.40 12.62 10.85
N GLU A 133 2.31 12.59 12.17
CA GLU A 133 1.32 13.32 12.95
C GLU A 133 1.43 14.84 12.77
N SER A 134 2.64 15.37 12.55
CA SER A 134 2.86 16.80 12.30
C SER A 134 2.53 17.25 10.87
N VAL A 135 2.51 16.31 9.92
CA VAL A 135 2.13 16.57 8.52
C VAL A 135 0.61 16.58 8.36
N ILE A 136 -0.11 15.74 9.11
CA ILE A 136 -1.56 15.60 8.96
C ILE A 136 -2.29 16.81 9.54
N ALA A 137 -3.17 17.39 8.74
CA ALA A 137 -4.03 18.48 9.19
C ALA A 137 -4.98 18.03 10.33
N SER A 138 -5.17 18.88 11.33
CA SER A 138 -5.90 18.55 12.55
C SER A 138 -7.35 18.08 12.31
N ASN A 139 -8.01 18.55 11.26
CA ASN A 139 -9.36 18.13 10.87
C ASN A 139 -9.40 16.76 10.19
N LEU A 140 -8.26 16.21 9.79
CA LEU A 140 -8.15 14.91 9.11
C LEU A 140 -7.67 13.78 10.02
N VAL A 141 -7.26 14.06 11.25
CA VAL A 141 -6.69 13.08 12.19
C VAL A 141 -7.58 11.84 12.37
N ASN A 142 -8.89 12.04 12.45
CA ASN A 142 -9.83 10.92 12.63
C ASN A 142 -9.96 10.03 11.37
N LYS A 143 -9.76 10.60 10.17
CA LYS A 143 -9.83 9.86 8.90
C LYS A 143 -8.48 9.22 8.50
N LEU A 144 -7.39 9.76 9.02
CA LEU A 144 -6.01 9.38 8.68
C LEU A 144 -5.27 8.81 9.90
N GLN A 145 -5.95 7.94 10.65
CA GLN A 145 -5.32 7.25 11.77
C GLN A 145 -4.24 6.29 11.27
N ALA A 146 -3.08 6.29 11.94
CA ALA A 146 -1.95 5.44 11.57
C ALA A 146 -1.50 4.54 12.72
N GLU A 147 -1.27 3.27 12.39
CA GLU A 147 -0.64 2.29 13.26
C GLU A 147 0.89 2.36 13.13
N ASP A 148 1.57 2.20 14.25
CA ASP A 148 3.03 2.21 14.32
C ASP A 148 3.58 0.78 14.25
N ASN A 149 4.03 0.40 13.07
CA ASN A 149 4.67 -0.88 12.78
C ASN A 149 6.12 -0.68 12.30
N LEU A 150 6.74 0.44 12.71
CA LEU A 150 8.05 0.86 12.24
C LEU A 150 9.16 0.00 12.84
N SER A 151 10.10 -0.38 12.01
CA SER A 151 11.40 -0.94 12.41
C SER A 151 12.47 0.14 12.58
N TYR A 152 12.34 1.26 11.86
CA TYR A 152 13.25 2.39 11.95
C TYR A 152 12.99 3.21 13.20
N ALA A 153 13.90 3.13 14.18
CA ALA A 153 13.73 3.75 15.49
C ALA A 153 14.38 5.15 15.64
N GLU A 154 15.24 5.52 14.68
CA GLU A 154 16.02 6.73 14.77
C GLU A 154 15.22 7.99 14.43
N LYS A 155 15.66 9.12 14.96
CA LYS A 155 15.13 10.43 14.56
C LYS A 155 15.65 10.82 13.19
N ILE A 156 14.82 11.54 12.45
CA ILE A 156 15.22 12.26 11.25
C ILE A 156 15.73 13.61 11.69
N PRO A 157 17.03 13.91 11.55
CA PRO A 157 17.60 15.15 12.05
C PRO A 157 16.99 16.37 11.38
N PHE A 158 16.79 16.29 10.07
CA PHE A 158 16.18 17.34 9.28
C PHE A 158 15.57 16.77 8.00
N SER A 159 14.38 17.27 7.63
CA SER A 159 13.78 16.99 6.33
C SER A 159 13.00 18.20 5.85
N ILE A 160 12.92 18.35 4.54
CA ILE A 160 12.13 19.40 3.87
C ILE A 160 11.08 18.73 3.01
N GLN A 161 9.83 19.17 3.19
CA GLN A 161 8.78 19.03 2.21
C GLN A 161 8.89 20.26 1.30
N TYR A 162 9.18 20.06 0.02
CA TYR A 162 9.38 21.19 -0.91
C TYR A 162 8.49 21.03 -2.14
N ASN A 163 7.43 21.82 -2.21
CA ASN A 163 6.48 21.81 -3.30
C ASN A 163 5.97 20.38 -3.63
N GLU A 164 5.66 19.63 -2.61
CA GLU A 164 5.11 18.28 -2.71
C GLU A 164 3.90 18.11 -1.79
N THR A 165 2.99 17.18 -2.14
CA THR A 165 1.83 16.87 -1.30
C THR A 165 2.28 16.12 -0.05
N ASP A 166 1.42 16.11 0.98
CA ASP A 166 1.71 15.42 2.23
C ASP A 166 1.89 13.92 2.00
N PHE A 167 1.11 13.34 1.09
CA PHE A 167 1.25 11.93 0.73
C PHE A 167 2.61 11.62 0.06
N ASN A 168 2.98 12.41 -0.95
CA ASN A 168 4.25 12.23 -1.65
C ASN A 168 5.45 12.43 -0.73
N TYR A 169 5.36 13.44 0.16
CA TYR A 169 6.38 13.68 1.17
C TYR A 169 6.55 12.45 2.08
N MET A 170 5.44 11.94 2.64
CA MET A 170 5.51 10.76 3.51
C MET A 170 6.00 9.53 2.78
N CYS A 171 5.53 9.25 1.57
CA CYS A 171 6.05 8.16 0.74
C CYS A 171 7.56 8.25 0.55
N ARG A 172 8.08 9.44 0.24
CA ARG A 172 9.51 9.68 0.04
C ARG A 172 10.31 9.44 1.31
N ILE A 173 9.86 9.97 2.45
CA ILE A 173 10.57 9.81 3.73
C ILE A 173 10.54 8.35 4.19
N MET A 174 9.38 7.70 4.12
CA MET A 174 9.24 6.29 4.50
C MET A 174 10.14 5.41 3.63
N HIS A 175 10.12 5.60 2.32
CA HIS A 175 11.01 4.88 1.41
C HIS A 175 12.49 5.12 1.72
N GLN A 176 12.90 6.36 2.04
CA GLN A 176 14.28 6.67 2.43
C GLN A 176 14.71 5.97 3.72
N CYS A 177 13.77 5.73 4.63
CA CYS A 177 14.03 4.98 5.87
C CYS A 177 13.91 3.46 5.68
N GLY A 178 13.53 2.99 4.48
CA GLY A 178 13.29 1.57 4.18
C GLY A 178 12.02 1.02 4.81
N GLU A 179 11.10 1.90 5.16
CA GLU A 179 9.81 1.56 5.74
C GLU A 179 8.71 1.57 4.68
N TRP A 180 7.67 0.77 4.88
CA TRP A 180 6.49 0.78 4.03
C TRP A 180 5.48 1.82 4.49
N PHE A 181 4.73 2.35 3.54
CA PHE A 181 3.63 3.27 3.77
C PHE A 181 2.45 2.84 2.92
N TYR A 182 1.39 2.38 3.55
CA TYR A 182 0.21 1.89 2.86
C TYR A 182 -1.05 1.98 3.73
N TYR A 183 -2.19 1.85 3.10
CA TYR A 183 -3.49 1.73 3.75
C TYR A 183 -3.90 0.25 3.78
N ASP A 184 -4.34 -0.28 4.93
CA ASP A 184 -4.70 -1.69 5.05
C ASP A 184 -6.18 -1.99 4.76
N GLY A 185 -6.94 -0.98 4.33
CA GLY A 185 -8.39 -1.04 4.12
C GLY A 185 -9.18 -0.30 5.21
N GLN A 186 -8.58 -0.05 6.38
CA GLN A 186 -9.21 0.65 7.49
C GLN A 186 -8.32 1.73 8.11
N THR A 187 -7.03 1.49 8.22
CA THR A 187 -6.04 2.39 8.82
C THR A 187 -4.78 2.49 7.94
N ILE A 188 -3.97 3.50 8.19
CA ILE A 188 -2.67 3.64 7.55
C ILE A 188 -1.65 2.84 8.36
N SER A 189 -0.81 2.05 7.69
CA SER A 189 0.33 1.40 8.32
C SER A 189 1.61 2.17 8.03
N LEU A 190 2.29 2.56 9.09
CA LEU A 190 3.67 3.03 9.06
C LEU A 190 4.57 1.82 9.36
N GLY A 191 5.22 1.29 8.34
CA GLY A 191 5.97 0.03 8.43
C GLY A 191 5.14 -1.20 8.05
N VAL A 192 5.75 -2.38 8.11
CA VAL A 192 5.11 -3.65 7.79
C VAL A 192 4.38 -4.19 9.00
N LYS A 193 3.06 -4.30 8.89
CA LYS A 193 2.22 -4.89 9.94
C LYS A 193 2.52 -6.38 10.05
N THR A 194 3.00 -6.81 11.21
CA THR A 194 3.10 -8.24 11.53
C THR A 194 1.73 -8.75 11.93
N GLY A 195 1.19 -9.70 11.20
CA GLY A 195 -0.17 -10.15 11.42
C GLY A 195 -0.43 -11.59 11.01
N LYS A 196 -1.67 -11.86 10.69
CA LYS A 196 -2.16 -13.17 10.26
C LYS A 196 -1.41 -13.62 9.01
N GLU A 197 -0.82 -14.80 9.08
CA GLU A 197 -0.26 -15.47 7.93
C GLU A 197 -1.39 -16.17 7.17
N LEU A 198 -1.52 -15.85 5.89
CA LEU A 198 -2.48 -16.49 4.99
C LEU A 198 -1.80 -17.66 4.29
N LYS A 199 -2.51 -18.77 4.12
CA LYS A 199 -2.02 -19.93 3.40
C LYS A 199 -2.60 -19.95 2.00
N LEU A 200 -1.71 -20.00 1.00
CA LEU A 200 -2.09 -20.15 -0.39
C LEU A 200 -1.70 -21.55 -0.86
N THR A 201 -2.70 -22.32 -1.27
CA THR A 201 -2.57 -23.71 -1.74
C THR A 201 -3.00 -23.82 -3.21
N PRO A 202 -2.57 -24.87 -3.95
CA PRO A 202 -2.90 -25.00 -5.37
C PRO A 202 -4.39 -25.04 -5.69
N ASP A 203 -5.22 -25.54 -4.78
CA ASP A 203 -6.68 -25.61 -4.94
C ASP A 203 -7.37 -24.25 -4.78
N ARG A 204 -6.72 -23.27 -4.14
CA ARG A 204 -7.18 -21.90 -3.99
C ARG A 204 -6.47 -20.91 -4.94
N THR A 205 -5.75 -21.42 -5.91
CA THR A 205 -4.94 -20.62 -6.83
C THR A 205 -5.43 -20.79 -8.26
N GLY A 206 -5.76 -19.71 -8.93
CA GLY A 206 -6.08 -19.73 -10.36
C GLY A 206 -4.83 -19.80 -11.22
N SER A 207 -3.83 -18.99 -10.91
CA SER A 207 -2.53 -18.99 -11.60
C SER A 207 -1.43 -18.44 -10.68
N LEU A 208 -0.19 -18.94 -10.84
CA LEU A 208 1.01 -18.35 -10.24
C LEU A 208 2.11 -18.26 -11.27
N HIS A 209 2.76 -17.12 -11.32
CA HIS A 209 3.93 -16.86 -12.14
C HIS A 209 5.09 -16.48 -11.23
N PHE A 210 6.17 -17.23 -11.31
CA PHE A 210 7.41 -16.99 -10.60
C PHE A 210 8.38 -16.29 -11.53
N GLY A 211 8.86 -15.12 -11.16
CA GLY A 211 9.74 -14.32 -11.98
C GLY A 211 11.05 -13.98 -11.28
N PHE A 212 12.15 -14.10 -12.03
CA PHE A 212 13.48 -13.63 -11.61
C PHE A 212 13.85 -12.41 -12.43
N ASN A 213 14.26 -11.33 -11.76
CA ASN A 213 14.56 -10.06 -12.38
C ASN A 213 15.96 -9.57 -11.96
N LEU A 214 16.70 -9.02 -12.93
CA LEU A 214 17.93 -8.31 -12.58
C LEU A 214 17.59 -7.02 -11.82
N SER A 215 18.26 -6.80 -10.71
CA SER A 215 18.11 -5.60 -9.88
C SER A 215 19.46 -4.92 -9.69
N GLY A 216 19.54 -3.63 -10.01
CA GLY A 216 20.79 -2.87 -9.83
C GLY A 216 21.15 -2.77 -8.34
N PRO A 217 22.32 -3.31 -7.91
CA PRO A 217 22.70 -3.32 -6.51
C PRO A 217 23.07 -1.94 -6.01
N VAL A 218 22.81 -1.66 -4.74
CA VAL A 218 23.33 -0.49 -4.02
C VAL A 218 24.62 -0.92 -3.29
N ALA A 219 25.77 -0.48 -3.76
CA ALA A 219 27.05 -0.92 -3.20
C ALA A 219 27.36 -0.25 -1.85
N GLN A 220 27.20 1.05 -1.77
CA GLN A 220 27.54 1.85 -0.60
C GLN A 220 26.76 3.16 -0.55
N VAL A 221 26.73 3.78 0.62
CA VAL A 221 26.23 5.15 0.82
C VAL A 221 27.39 6.04 1.19
N ARG A 222 27.48 7.18 0.53
CA ARG A 222 28.46 8.23 0.83
C ARG A 222 27.78 9.44 1.43
N GLY A 223 28.39 10.04 2.42
CA GLY A 223 27.97 11.28 3.02
C GLY A 223 29.17 12.19 3.33
N TRP A 224 28.88 13.45 3.64
CA TRP A 224 29.87 14.45 4.01
C TRP A 224 29.54 15.00 5.39
N ASP A 225 30.56 14.96 6.27
CA ASP A 225 30.50 15.59 7.58
C ASP A 225 31.00 17.04 7.46
N TYR A 226 30.08 17.98 7.47
CA TYR A 226 30.40 19.40 7.30
C TYR A 226 31.16 19.97 8.49
N LEU A 227 31.04 19.41 9.67
CA LEU A 227 31.76 19.91 10.87
C LEU A 227 33.19 19.41 10.93
N LYS A 228 33.37 18.15 10.57
CA LYS A 228 34.69 17.52 10.55
C LYS A 228 35.40 17.71 9.23
N HIS A 229 34.72 18.31 8.23
CA HIS A 229 35.23 18.43 6.86
C HIS A 229 35.72 17.09 6.30
N ASP A 230 34.99 15.99 6.63
CA ASP A 230 35.39 14.65 6.26
C ASP A 230 34.21 13.92 5.52
N LYS A 231 34.63 13.03 4.62
CA LYS A 231 33.68 12.14 3.97
C LYS A 231 33.57 10.83 4.75
N PHE A 232 32.39 10.29 4.81
CA PHE A 232 32.21 8.95 5.32
C PHE A 232 31.58 8.05 4.25
N GLU A 233 32.01 6.80 4.28
CA GLU A 233 31.45 5.74 3.41
C GLU A 233 30.95 4.61 4.30
N VAL A 234 29.71 4.18 4.06
CA VAL A 234 29.13 3.03 4.72
C VAL A 234 28.88 1.96 3.68
N LYS A 235 29.50 0.80 3.87
CA LYS A 235 29.27 -0.40 3.07
C LYS A 235 28.33 -1.30 3.84
N GLY A 236 27.20 -1.67 3.25
CA GLY A 236 26.30 -2.66 3.81
C GLY A 236 26.70 -4.08 3.41
N ALA A 237 26.20 -5.06 4.14
CA ALA A 237 26.33 -6.46 3.74
C ALA A 237 25.64 -6.69 2.39
N SER A 238 26.11 -7.65 1.61
CA SER A 238 25.35 -8.12 0.45
C SER A 238 24.08 -8.79 0.96
N PRO A 239 22.91 -8.53 0.34
CA PRO A 239 21.70 -9.29 0.66
C PRO A 239 21.93 -10.77 0.48
N SER A 240 21.30 -11.58 1.28
CA SER A 240 21.30 -13.03 1.14
C SER A 240 19.87 -13.53 1.00
N HIS A 241 19.68 -14.46 0.08
CA HIS A 241 18.39 -15.13 -0.14
C HIS A 241 18.46 -16.56 0.39
N ASP A 242 17.39 -17.04 0.99
CA ASP A 242 17.25 -18.44 1.37
C ASP A 242 17.09 -19.34 0.14
N ASP A 243 16.54 -18.81 -0.95
CA ASP A 243 16.43 -19.51 -2.24
C ASP A 243 17.70 -19.36 -3.06
N ALA A 244 18.28 -20.49 -3.47
CA ALA A 244 19.55 -20.54 -4.19
C ALA A 244 19.47 -19.90 -5.60
N ASN A 245 18.29 -19.93 -6.25
CA ASN A 245 18.13 -19.32 -7.57
C ASN A 245 17.99 -17.79 -7.44
N ALA A 246 17.30 -17.30 -6.42
CA ALA A 246 17.26 -15.88 -6.11
C ALA A 246 18.67 -15.35 -5.79
N GLN A 247 19.47 -16.10 -5.00
CA GLN A 247 20.86 -15.74 -4.72
C GLN A 247 21.71 -15.71 -5.99
N LEU A 248 21.55 -16.67 -6.91
CA LEU A 248 22.27 -16.68 -8.17
C LEU A 248 21.96 -15.44 -9.02
N VAL A 249 20.70 -15.00 -9.05
CA VAL A 249 20.30 -13.78 -9.80
C VAL A 249 20.82 -12.53 -9.12
N GLU A 250 20.83 -12.47 -7.79
CA GLU A 250 21.45 -11.38 -7.03
C GLU A 250 22.95 -11.27 -7.35
N ASP A 251 23.69 -12.38 -7.27
CA ASP A 251 25.11 -12.43 -7.58
C ASP A 251 25.38 -12.02 -9.05
N THR A 252 24.53 -12.46 -9.97
CA THR A 252 24.59 -12.07 -11.36
C THR A 252 24.35 -10.57 -11.52
N SER A 253 23.39 -10.02 -10.83
CA SER A 253 23.07 -8.58 -10.83
C SER A 253 24.27 -7.76 -10.32
N VAL A 254 24.89 -8.19 -9.21
CA VAL A 254 26.10 -7.54 -8.66
C VAL A 254 27.27 -7.56 -9.65
N ASN A 255 27.41 -8.63 -10.43
CA ASN A 255 28.50 -8.77 -11.40
C ASN A 255 28.25 -7.98 -12.69
N LEU A 256 27.01 -7.83 -13.12
CA LEU A 256 26.65 -7.16 -14.37
C LEU A 256 26.51 -5.65 -14.25
N TYR A 257 25.95 -5.18 -13.16
CA TYR A 257 25.79 -3.74 -12.95
C TYR A 257 27.06 -3.14 -12.36
N PRO A 258 27.52 -1.98 -12.89
CA PRO A 258 28.57 -1.25 -12.24
C PRO A 258 28.13 -0.87 -10.82
N ALA A 259 29.03 -1.01 -9.85
CA ALA A 259 28.75 -0.63 -8.48
C ALA A 259 28.21 0.81 -8.43
N SER A 260 26.93 0.94 -8.07
CA SER A 260 26.29 2.24 -7.94
C SER A 260 26.40 2.72 -6.50
N ASP A 261 26.94 3.91 -6.35
CA ASP A 261 27.00 4.59 -5.06
C ASP A 261 25.68 5.36 -4.86
N ALA A 262 24.92 5.01 -3.86
CA ALA A 262 23.82 5.86 -3.43
C ALA A 262 24.41 7.06 -2.69
N ASN A 263 24.26 8.25 -3.24
CA ASN A 263 24.62 9.47 -2.56
C ASN A 263 23.54 9.80 -1.53
N PHE A 264 23.87 9.60 -0.28
CA PHE A 264 23.08 10.06 0.83
C PHE A 264 23.74 11.31 1.42
N MET A 265 23.10 12.46 1.22
CA MET A 265 23.44 13.66 1.96
C MET A 265 22.64 13.66 3.26
N PRO A 266 23.22 13.35 4.42
CA PRO A 266 22.58 13.68 5.67
C PRO A 266 22.43 15.20 5.70
N HIS A 267 21.20 15.68 5.86
CA HIS A 267 21.01 17.10 6.13
C HIS A 267 21.69 17.43 7.45
N PRO A 268 22.45 18.55 7.51
CA PRO A 268 23.04 18.98 8.76
C PRO A 268 21.93 19.25 9.76
N SER A 269 21.93 18.53 10.87
CA SER A 269 21.14 18.90 12.03
C SER A 269 21.73 20.17 12.63
N ILE A 270 20.87 21.11 13.03
CA ILE A 270 21.27 22.25 13.83
C ILE A 270 21.55 21.71 15.25
N PRO A 271 22.74 21.94 15.84
CA PRO A 271 23.09 21.25 17.08
C PRO A 271 22.42 21.83 18.30
N GLU A 272 21.81 20.97 19.10
CA GLU A 272 21.78 21.09 20.53
C GLU A 272 22.45 19.82 21.10
N GLY A 273 23.80 19.87 21.30
CA GLY A 273 24.55 18.76 21.86
C GLY A 273 25.56 18.11 20.91
N GLU A 274 26.45 17.30 21.47
CA GLU A 274 27.69 16.81 20.84
C GLU A 274 27.50 15.78 19.69
N GLU A 275 26.29 15.38 19.32
CA GLU A 275 26.04 14.40 18.24
C GLU A 275 25.26 15.01 17.08
N LEU A 276 25.97 15.61 16.15
CA LEU A 276 25.45 16.33 14.97
C LEU A 276 25.11 15.46 13.76
N PHE A 277 25.20 14.15 13.86
CA PHE A 277 25.09 13.24 12.73
C PHE A 277 24.08 12.14 13.00
N LEU A 278 23.35 11.78 11.93
CA LEU A 278 22.92 10.40 11.78
C LEU A 278 24.15 9.54 12.05
N GLY A 279 24.20 8.87 13.18
CA GLY A 279 25.32 8.00 13.51
C GLY A 279 25.56 7.03 12.36
N LYS A 280 26.79 6.55 12.18
CA LYS A 280 27.11 5.54 11.14
C LYS A 280 26.11 4.39 11.14
N ASP A 281 25.51 4.09 12.29
CA ASP A 281 24.53 3.02 12.45
C ASP A 281 23.18 3.33 11.79
N ALA A 282 22.67 4.55 11.87
CA ALA A 282 21.46 4.95 11.19
C ALA A 282 21.64 4.99 9.66
N VAL A 283 22.79 5.44 9.18
CA VAL A 283 23.13 5.38 7.74
C VAL A 283 23.28 3.94 7.29
N LYS A 284 23.87 3.07 8.11
CA LYS A 284 23.98 1.65 7.83
C LYS A 284 22.61 0.98 7.76
N GLN A 285 21.74 1.24 8.74
CA GLN A 285 20.37 0.71 8.73
C GLN A 285 19.60 1.12 7.47
N ARG A 286 19.69 2.39 7.07
CA ARG A 286 19.10 2.85 5.80
C ARG A 286 19.68 2.15 4.58
N LEU A 287 20.99 1.96 4.54
CA LEU A 287 21.63 1.23 3.45
C LEU A 287 21.18 -0.23 3.41
N ASP A 288 21.13 -0.89 4.56
CA ASP A 288 20.69 -2.28 4.66
C ASP A 288 19.22 -2.41 4.21
N ASN A 289 18.34 -1.48 4.60
CA ASN A 289 16.95 -1.43 4.16
C ASN A 289 16.82 -1.18 2.64
N LEU A 290 17.60 -0.24 2.08
CA LEU A 290 17.65 0.00 0.64
C LEU A 290 18.11 -1.24 -0.14
N LYS A 291 19.15 -1.92 0.37
CA LYS A 291 19.64 -3.16 -0.22
C LYS A 291 18.58 -4.26 -0.17
N GLN A 292 17.94 -4.44 0.97
CA GLN A 292 16.87 -5.42 1.12
C GLN A 292 15.69 -5.12 0.18
N GLY A 293 15.29 -3.86 0.06
CA GLY A 293 14.24 -3.44 -0.88
C GLY A 293 14.59 -3.73 -2.35
N LYS A 294 15.85 -3.53 -2.74
CA LYS A 294 16.34 -3.88 -4.08
C LYS A 294 16.44 -5.38 -4.29
N SER A 295 16.91 -6.12 -3.29
CA SER A 295 17.02 -7.57 -3.30
C SER A 295 15.64 -8.23 -3.40
N ASN A 296 14.63 -7.71 -2.71
CA ASN A 296 13.26 -8.22 -2.82
C ASN A 296 12.68 -8.11 -4.25
N ALA A 297 13.22 -7.23 -5.09
CA ALA A 297 12.82 -7.12 -6.50
C ALA A 297 13.44 -8.19 -7.41
N VAL A 298 14.45 -8.93 -6.94
CA VAL A 298 15.12 -10.00 -7.70
C VAL A 298 14.19 -11.17 -7.95
N PHE A 299 13.34 -11.50 -6.99
CA PHE A 299 12.35 -12.56 -7.11
C PHE A 299 10.95 -12.03 -6.84
N SER A 300 10.03 -12.28 -7.74
CA SER A 300 8.64 -11.84 -7.62
C SER A 300 7.66 -12.96 -7.98
N ILE A 301 6.52 -12.94 -7.30
CA ILE A 301 5.41 -13.85 -7.59
C ILE A 301 4.19 -13.01 -7.95
N THR A 302 3.57 -13.34 -9.06
CA THR A 302 2.29 -12.76 -9.47
C THR A 302 1.29 -13.86 -9.76
N GLY A 303 0.03 -13.63 -9.47
CA GLY A 303 -0.98 -14.66 -9.69
C GLY A 303 -2.40 -14.21 -9.35
N SER A 304 -3.31 -15.16 -9.38
CA SER A 304 -4.70 -14.99 -9.00
C SER A 304 -5.11 -16.07 -8.01
N SER A 305 -6.02 -15.72 -7.12
CA SER A 305 -6.51 -16.57 -6.04
C SER A 305 -7.93 -16.17 -5.67
N ASP A 306 -8.64 -17.07 -4.99
CA ASP A 306 -9.96 -16.83 -4.40
C ASP A 306 -9.91 -16.40 -2.92
N LEU A 307 -8.72 -16.09 -2.40
CA LEU A 307 -8.55 -15.62 -1.02
C LEU A 307 -9.09 -14.19 -0.85
N ALA A 308 -10.30 -14.07 -0.32
CA ALA A 308 -10.95 -12.78 -0.08
C ALA A 308 -10.23 -11.91 0.97
N GLU A 309 -9.53 -12.53 1.91
CA GLU A 309 -8.76 -11.84 2.97
C GLU A 309 -7.38 -11.31 2.51
N MET A 310 -7.01 -11.54 1.25
CA MET A 310 -5.74 -11.05 0.73
C MET A 310 -5.72 -9.52 0.73
N GLN A 311 -4.70 -8.93 1.34
CA GLN A 311 -4.54 -7.48 1.38
C GLN A 311 -3.07 -7.09 1.37
N VAL A 312 -2.79 -5.86 1.03
CA VAL A 312 -1.42 -5.31 1.05
C VAL A 312 -0.83 -5.38 2.45
N GLY A 313 0.42 -5.81 2.55
CA GLY A 313 1.12 -6.02 3.82
C GLY A 313 0.88 -7.38 4.46
N ALA A 314 -0.08 -8.19 3.97
CA ALA A 314 -0.29 -9.54 4.48
C ALA A 314 0.88 -10.46 4.13
N THR A 315 1.19 -11.38 5.04
CA THR A 315 2.15 -12.46 4.78
C THR A 315 1.42 -13.66 4.20
N ILE A 316 1.92 -14.21 3.11
CA ILE A 316 1.38 -15.41 2.47
C ILE A 316 2.40 -16.53 2.55
N ALA A 317 2.00 -17.68 3.12
CA ALA A 317 2.74 -18.92 3.04
C ALA A 317 2.28 -19.72 1.81
N LEU A 318 3.19 -19.98 0.88
CA LEU A 318 2.93 -20.88 -0.25
C LEU A 318 3.16 -22.32 0.16
N GLU A 319 2.09 -23.11 0.20
CA GLU A 319 2.13 -24.53 0.55
C GLU A 319 1.74 -25.42 -0.65
N GLY A 320 2.52 -26.46 -0.92
CA GLY A 320 2.22 -27.41 -2.00
C GLY A 320 2.67 -26.98 -3.40
N PHE A 321 3.43 -25.91 -3.52
CA PHE A 321 4.05 -25.47 -4.78
C PHE A 321 5.52 -25.87 -4.86
N ALA A 322 6.08 -25.84 -6.08
CA ALA A 322 7.50 -26.12 -6.30
C ALA A 322 8.43 -25.12 -5.58
N TYR A 323 7.99 -23.87 -5.44
CA TYR A 323 8.63 -22.81 -4.66
C TYR A 323 7.73 -22.47 -3.48
N GLY A 324 8.01 -23.10 -2.34
CA GLY A 324 7.36 -22.75 -1.07
C GLY A 324 8.07 -21.56 -0.41
N GLY A 325 7.45 -20.99 0.61
CA GLY A 325 8.02 -19.91 1.41
C GLY A 325 7.00 -18.85 1.81
N ASN A 326 7.47 -17.88 2.59
CA ASN A 326 6.65 -16.77 3.07
C ASN A 326 6.94 -15.51 2.25
N TYR A 327 5.89 -14.90 1.77
CA TYR A 327 5.94 -13.72 0.91
C TYR A 327 5.02 -12.63 1.45
N ILE A 328 5.38 -11.37 1.20
CA ILE A 328 4.55 -10.22 1.59
C ILE A 328 3.86 -9.65 0.36
N VAL A 329 2.56 -9.40 0.47
CA VAL A 329 1.75 -8.84 -0.61
C VAL A 329 2.09 -7.37 -0.79
N MET A 330 2.61 -7.01 -1.96
CA MET A 330 2.93 -5.63 -2.33
C MET A 330 1.77 -4.94 -3.05
N SER A 331 0.97 -5.70 -3.78
CA SER A 331 -0.23 -5.19 -4.45
C SER A 331 -1.26 -6.29 -4.63
N VAL A 332 -2.52 -5.93 -4.57
CA VAL A 332 -3.65 -6.84 -4.82
C VAL A 332 -4.79 -6.07 -5.49
N THR A 333 -5.50 -6.76 -6.36
CA THR A 333 -6.74 -6.26 -6.96
C THR A 333 -7.85 -7.27 -6.70
N HIS A 334 -8.85 -6.87 -5.94
CA HIS A 334 -10.09 -7.62 -5.80
C HIS A 334 -11.04 -7.20 -6.91
N SER A 335 -11.64 -8.16 -7.60
CA SER A 335 -12.62 -7.88 -8.63
C SER A 335 -13.79 -8.84 -8.52
N CYS A 336 -15.00 -8.31 -8.62
CA CYS A 336 -16.23 -9.08 -8.61
C CYS A 336 -17.15 -8.56 -9.71
N ASN A 337 -17.73 -9.49 -10.48
CA ASN A 337 -18.76 -9.18 -11.47
C ASN A 337 -20.07 -9.79 -11.02
N GLY A 338 -21.17 -9.01 -11.07
CA GLY A 338 -22.50 -9.46 -10.60
C GLY A 338 -23.10 -10.65 -11.38
N ARG A 339 -22.42 -11.15 -12.41
CA ARG A 339 -22.82 -12.34 -13.19
C ARG A 339 -21.94 -13.54 -12.94
N ASP A 340 -20.74 -13.33 -12.45
CA ASP A 340 -19.75 -14.38 -12.22
C ASP A 340 -19.45 -14.42 -10.72
N ASN A 341 -19.35 -15.62 -10.19
CA ASN A 341 -18.76 -15.79 -8.87
C ASN A 341 -17.29 -15.33 -8.95
N TYR A 342 -16.80 -14.83 -7.90
CA TYR A 342 -15.41 -14.35 -7.73
C TYR A 342 -14.37 -15.39 -8.15
#